data_cf70fd10579c77edea0cb9a466a62fe0
#
_entry.id   cf70fd10579c77edea0cb9a466a62fe0
#
_cell.length_a   1.000
_cell.length_b   1.000
_cell.length_c   1.000
_cell.angle_alpha   90.00
_cell.angle_beta   90.00
_cell.angle_gamma   90.00
#
_symmetry.space_group_name_H-M   'P 1'
#
loop_
_entity.id
_entity.type
_entity.pdbx_description
1 polymer ?
#
loop_
_entity_poly.entity_id
_entity_poly.type
_entity_poly.pdbx_seq_one_letter_code
_entity_poly.pdbx_strand_id
1 'polypeptide(L)'
;MKIKSIAQQKNWLLLSHAFNMDGRAASLTITDKVPYFLEAGIKPIVLSAITGSKDNRFPHYQFLAWGPAAFRFDFRHWVANKYGRGFIYKLLTRTVSILLAPFIAIEKLVLGYSSQWSWALPAFIRGYLLIRQGKVDVIYSIGSAWSAHLAGVWLKRATGLPLISEVHGSGELTVMSDLETPHPIGTLKAHKPHQWHHPGWHRR
;
A
#
# COMPACT_ATOMS: atom_id res chain seq x y z
N MET A 1 21.22 4.86 18.14
CA MET A 1 20.56 6.00 18.79
C MET A 1 19.35 6.57 18.00
N LYS A 2 19.23 6.37 16.68
CA LYS A 2 18.12 6.89 15.83
C LYS A 2 16.78 6.13 15.97
N ILE A 3 16.75 4.86 16.34
CA ILE A 3 15.51 4.06 16.42
C ILE A 3 14.56 4.57 17.53
N LYS A 4 15.08 5.01 18.68
CA LYS A 4 14.26 5.60 19.75
C LYS A 4 13.57 6.91 19.35
N SER A 5 14.20 7.69 18.45
CA SER A 5 13.63 8.94 17.93
C SER A 5 12.41 8.70 17.02
N ILE A 6 12.40 7.62 16.25
CA ILE A 6 11.26 7.26 15.37
C ILE A 6 10.05 6.78 16.19
N ALA A 7 10.28 6.08 17.31
CA ALA A 7 9.22 5.61 18.20
C ALA A 7 8.44 6.73 18.93
N GLN A 8 8.99 7.95 18.99
CA GLN A 8 8.29 9.12 19.53
C GLN A 8 7.41 9.85 18.51
N GLN A 9 7.55 9.54 17.22
CA GLN A 9 6.80 10.16 16.14
C GLN A 9 5.44 9.48 16.00
N LYS A 10 4.37 10.21 16.30
CA LYS A 10 3.02 9.62 16.51
C LYS A 10 2.15 9.56 15.26
N ASN A 11 2.40 10.41 14.25
CA ASN A 11 1.52 10.51 13.09
C ASN A 11 2.18 9.82 11.88
N TRP A 12 1.70 8.63 11.54
CA TRP A 12 2.25 7.84 10.44
C TRP A 12 1.35 7.88 9.21
N LEU A 13 1.91 8.24 8.07
CA LEU A 13 1.24 8.16 6.78
C LEU A 13 1.42 6.76 6.20
N LEU A 14 0.36 5.97 6.26
CA LEU A 14 0.33 4.61 5.74
C LEU A 14 -0.12 4.62 4.27
N LEU A 15 0.76 4.16 3.40
CA LEU A 15 0.50 4.03 1.97
C LEU A 15 0.28 2.56 1.64
N SER A 16 -0.93 2.17 1.27
CA SER A 16 -1.25 0.81 0.85
C SER A 16 -2.37 0.81 -0.18
N HIS A 17 -2.07 0.42 -1.41
CA HIS A 17 -3.08 0.35 -2.48
C HIS A 17 -4.26 -0.57 -2.10
N ALA A 18 -3.99 -1.72 -1.50
CA ALA A 18 -4.96 -2.77 -1.22
C ALA A 18 -5.40 -2.82 0.27
N PHE A 19 -5.52 -1.68 0.94
CA PHE A 19 -5.96 -1.62 2.34
C PHE A 19 -7.43 -2.07 2.48
N ASN A 20 -7.75 -2.91 3.48
CA ASN A 20 -9.08 -3.48 3.74
C ASN A 20 -9.75 -4.12 2.50
N MET A 21 -8.95 -4.72 1.63
CA MET A 21 -9.44 -5.39 0.44
C MET A 21 -9.63 -6.88 0.71
N ASP A 22 -10.85 -7.36 0.61
CA ASP A 22 -11.18 -8.77 0.83
C ASP A 22 -10.47 -9.72 -0.14
N GLY A 23 -10.05 -10.88 0.39
CA GLY A 23 -9.44 -11.94 -0.41
C GLY A 23 -8.03 -11.66 -0.91
N ARG A 24 -7.34 -10.68 -0.32
CA ARG A 24 -5.93 -10.36 -0.63
C ARG A 24 -5.05 -10.48 0.60
N ALA A 25 -4.09 -11.40 0.58
CA ALA A 25 -3.13 -11.58 1.67
C ALA A 25 -2.34 -10.28 1.98
N ALA A 26 -1.95 -9.53 0.96
CA ALA A 26 -1.29 -8.25 1.11
C ALA A 26 -2.13 -7.19 1.84
N SER A 27 -3.47 -7.28 1.74
CA SER A 27 -4.39 -6.43 2.49
C SER A 27 -4.43 -6.81 3.96
N LEU A 28 -4.52 -8.10 4.26
CA LEU A 28 -4.57 -8.60 5.63
C LEU A 28 -3.36 -8.16 6.43
N THR A 29 -2.17 -8.23 5.84
CA THR A 29 -0.93 -7.88 6.55
C THR A 29 -0.93 -6.46 7.11
N ILE A 30 -1.44 -5.47 6.37
CA ILE A 30 -1.50 -4.10 6.90
C ILE A 30 -2.70 -3.91 7.83
N THR A 31 -3.84 -4.49 7.50
CA THR A 31 -5.07 -4.37 8.31
C THR A 31 -4.85 -4.97 9.69
N ASP A 32 -4.18 -6.10 9.79
CA ASP A 32 -3.86 -6.77 11.05
C ASP A 32 -2.83 -6.02 11.91
N LYS A 33 -1.99 -5.17 11.29
CA LYS A 33 -1.02 -4.34 12.02
C LYS A 33 -1.62 -3.07 12.62
N VAL A 34 -2.73 -2.59 12.09
CA VAL A 34 -3.35 -1.34 12.57
C VAL A 34 -3.68 -1.34 14.05
N PRO A 35 -4.26 -2.40 14.65
CA PRO A 35 -4.48 -2.46 16.11
C PRO A 35 -3.20 -2.24 16.89
N TYR A 36 -2.10 -2.90 16.50
CA TYR A 36 -0.81 -2.75 17.18
C TYR A 36 -0.21 -1.35 17.05
N PHE A 37 -0.44 -0.67 15.92
CA PHE A 37 -0.03 0.74 15.79
C PHE A 37 -0.79 1.64 16.76
N LEU A 38 -2.10 1.43 16.88
CA LEU A 38 -2.94 2.19 17.80
C LEU A 38 -2.56 1.94 19.28
N GLU A 39 -2.31 0.68 19.66
CA GLU A 39 -1.82 0.29 20.99
C GLU A 39 -0.45 0.91 21.30
N ALA A 40 0.43 0.99 20.30
CA ALA A 40 1.73 1.67 20.44
C ALA A 40 1.63 3.22 20.47
N GLY A 41 0.41 3.78 20.43
CA GLY A 41 0.16 5.23 20.43
C GLY A 41 0.45 5.92 19.10
N ILE A 42 0.61 5.16 18.02
CA ILE A 42 0.77 5.68 16.65
C ILE A 42 -0.61 6.08 16.13
N LYS A 43 -0.69 7.27 15.53
CA LYS A 43 -1.90 7.79 14.88
C LYS A 43 -1.80 7.58 13.36
N PRO A 44 -2.39 6.52 12.80
CA PRO A 44 -2.31 6.27 11.37
C PRO A 44 -3.18 7.24 10.58
N ILE A 45 -2.63 7.72 9.46
CA ILE A 45 -3.37 8.39 8.39
C ILE A 45 -3.20 7.49 7.16
N VAL A 46 -4.27 6.89 6.69
CA VAL A 46 -4.20 5.88 5.62
C VAL A 46 -4.56 6.47 4.27
N LEU A 47 -3.72 6.21 3.28
CA LEU A 47 -4.03 6.43 1.86
C LEU A 47 -4.14 5.07 1.16
N SER A 48 -5.28 4.80 0.55
CA SER A 48 -5.51 3.55 -0.19
C SER A 48 -6.26 3.77 -1.51
N ALA A 49 -6.33 2.72 -2.32
CA ALA A 49 -7.29 2.70 -3.43
C ALA A 49 -8.71 2.43 -2.90
N ILE A 50 -9.69 2.67 -3.76
CA ILE A 50 -11.12 2.40 -3.47
C ILE A 50 -11.49 0.91 -3.50
N THR A 51 -10.50 0.04 -3.55
CA THR A 51 -10.67 -1.40 -3.71
C THR A 51 -11.15 -2.11 -2.45
N GLY A 52 -10.90 -1.51 -1.28
CA GLY A 52 -11.31 -2.04 0.01
C GLY A 52 -12.33 -1.15 0.73
N SER A 53 -12.80 -1.61 1.88
CA SER A 53 -13.72 -0.85 2.72
C SER A 53 -13.01 0.30 3.44
N LYS A 54 -13.74 1.42 3.62
CA LYS A 54 -13.23 2.57 4.38
C LYS A 54 -13.22 2.24 5.87
N ASP A 55 -12.13 2.57 6.54
CA ASP A 55 -12.03 2.51 8.00
C ASP A 55 -12.30 3.89 8.59
N ASN A 56 -13.18 3.96 9.57
CA ASN A 56 -13.58 5.23 10.21
C ASN A 56 -12.89 5.48 11.57
N ARG A 57 -12.04 4.55 12.02
CA ARG A 57 -11.31 4.68 13.30
C ARG A 57 -10.20 5.74 13.25
N PHE A 58 -9.77 6.11 12.03
CA PHE A 58 -8.69 7.07 11.77
C PHE A 58 -8.92 7.78 10.42
N PRO A 59 -8.20 8.86 10.11
CA PRO A 59 -8.27 9.50 8.81
C PRO A 59 -7.87 8.53 7.69
N HIS A 60 -8.84 8.14 6.85
CA HIS A 60 -8.65 7.23 5.74
C HIS A 60 -9.14 7.87 4.45
N TYR A 61 -8.22 8.09 3.52
CA TYR A 61 -8.47 8.68 2.21
C TYR A 61 -8.32 7.63 1.12
N GLN A 62 -9.32 7.52 0.28
CA GLN A 62 -9.36 6.55 -0.82
C GLN A 62 -9.36 7.27 -2.16
N PHE A 63 -8.56 6.79 -3.11
CA PHE A 63 -8.41 7.37 -4.44
C PHE A 63 -8.51 6.31 -5.52
N LEU A 64 -9.08 6.71 -6.67
CA LEU A 64 -8.95 5.99 -7.93
C LEU A 64 -7.57 6.23 -8.52
N ALA A 65 -7.00 5.20 -9.14
CA ALA A 65 -5.82 5.36 -9.96
C ALA A 65 -6.16 6.13 -11.26
N TRP A 66 -5.19 6.90 -11.76
CA TRP A 66 -5.43 7.76 -12.94
C TRP A 66 -5.14 7.07 -14.27
N GLY A 67 -4.28 6.04 -14.29
CA GLY A 67 -3.98 5.29 -15.51
C GLY A 67 -5.09 4.31 -15.87
N PRO A 68 -5.36 4.06 -17.16
CA PRO A 68 -6.48 3.23 -17.63
C PRO A 68 -6.47 1.81 -17.10
N ALA A 69 -5.30 1.17 -17.02
CA ALA A 69 -5.19 -0.21 -16.53
C ALA A 69 -5.48 -0.31 -15.02
N ALA A 70 -4.91 0.60 -14.23
CA ALA A 70 -5.12 0.65 -12.80
C ALA A 70 -6.55 1.10 -12.46
N PHE A 71 -7.08 2.08 -13.17
CA PHE A 71 -8.49 2.50 -13.04
C PHE A 71 -9.45 1.33 -13.27
N ARG A 72 -9.25 0.55 -14.36
CA ARG A 72 -10.09 -0.63 -14.63
C ARG A 72 -10.04 -1.64 -13.47
N PHE A 73 -8.86 -1.85 -12.88
CA PHE A 73 -8.70 -2.73 -11.73
C PHE A 73 -9.48 -2.22 -10.52
N ASP A 74 -9.27 -0.96 -10.13
CA ASP A 74 -9.93 -0.33 -8.99
C ASP A 74 -11.45 -0.30 -9.17
N PHE A 75 -11.92 0.08 -10.36
CA PHE A 75 -13.33 0.14 -10.71
C PHE A 75 -14.04 -1.22 -10.56
N ARG A 76 -13.40 -2.31 -11.02
CA ARG A 76 -13.96 -3.66 -10.87
C ARG A 76 -14.19 -4.03 -9.40
N HIS A 77 -13.23 -3.71 -8.54
CA HIS A 77 -13.35 -3.99 -7.11
C HIS A 77 -14.39 -3.09 -6.45
N TRP A 78 -14.41 -1.82 -6.80
CA TRP A 78 -15.42 -0.89 -6.31
C TRP A 78 -16.85 -1.32 -6.68
N VAL A 79 -17.10 -1.69 -7.95
CA VAL A 79 -18.40 -2.18 -8.40
C VAL A 79 -18.77 -3.48 -7.68
N ALA A 80 -17.82 -4.40 -7.50
CA ALA A 80 -18.05 -5.65 -6.79
C ALA A 80 -18.46 -5.43 -5.33
N ASN A 81 -17.80 -4.49 -4.65
CA ASN A 81 -18.10 -4.13 -3.26
C ASN A 81 -19.47 -3.44 -3.13
N LYS A 82 -19.86 -2.62 -4.11
CA LYS A 82 -21.10 -1.83 -4.05
C LYS A 82 -22.33 -2.59 -4.49
N TYR A 83 -22.23 -3.41 -5.55
CA TYR A 83 -23.36 -4.08 -6.20
C TYR A 83 -23.29 -5.60 -6.16
N GLY A 84 -22.24 -6.15 -5.54
CA GLY A 84 -21.97 -7.58 -5.62
C GLY A 84 -21.52 -8.00 -7.02
N ARG A 85 -21.30 -9.32 -7.23
CA ARG A 85 -20.82 -9.90 -8.50
C ARG A 85 -21.96 -10.36 -9.43
N GLY A 86 -23.12 -9.69 -9.39
CA GLY A 86 -24.30 -10.00 -10.20
C GLY A 86 -24.25 -9.47 -11.63
N PHE A 87 -25.42 -9.35 -12.25
CA PHE A 87 -25.58 -8.87 -13.63
C PHE A 87 -25.03 -7.45 -13.83
N ILE A 88 -25.35 -6.53 -12.92
CA ILE A 88 -24.90 -5.13 -12.96
C ILE A 88 -23.35 -5.07 -12.97
N TYR A 89 -22.70 -5.86 -12.14
CA TYR A 89 -21.24 -5.97 -12.13
C TYR A 89 -20.69 -6.38 -13.50
N LYS A 90 -21.25 -7.45 -14.09
CA LYS A 90 -20.81 -7.96 -15.41
C LYS A 90 -20.99 -6.90 -16.49
N LEU A 91 -22.13 -6.23 -16.51
CA LEU A 91 -22.45 -5.18 -17.49
C LEU A 91 -21.48 -4.01 -17.36
N LEU A 92 -21.38 -3.39 -16.18
CA LEU A 92 -20.55 -2.21 -15.95
C LEU A 92 -19.05 -2.50 -16.19
N THR A 93 -18.56 -3.62 -15.67
CA THR A 93 -17.13 -3.96 -15.82
C THR A 93 -16.76 -4.33 -17.26
N ARG A 94 -17.68 -4.95 -18.01
CA ARG A 94 -17.47 -5.24 -19.44
C ARG A 94 -17.47 -3.96 -20.26
N THR A 95 -18.44 -3.08 -20.06
CA THR A 95 -18.54 -1.80 -20.77
C THR A 95 -17.28 -0.96 -20.55
N VAL A 96 -16.90 -0.75 -19.28
CA VAL A 96 -15.68 0.02 -18.94
C VAL A 96 -14.42 -0.65 -19.49
N SER A 97 -14.33 -1.98 -19.47
CA SER A 97 -13.20 -2.70 -20.03
C SER A 97 -13.07 -2.52 -21.53
N ILE A 98 -14.17 -2.50 -22.28
CA ILE A 98 -14.18 -2.26 -23.72
C ILE A 98 -13.77 -0.83 -24.02
N LEU A 99 -14.34 0.16 -23.33
CA LEU A 99 -14.03 1.56 -23.52
C LEU A 99 -12.55 1.89 -23.20
N LEU A 100 -12.01 1.24 -22.17
CA LEU A 100 -10.60 1.47 -21.78
C LEU A 100 -9.60 0.61 -22.55
N ALA A 101 -10.02 -0.39 -23.32
CA ALA A 101 -9.13 -1.31 -24.02
C ALA A 101 -8.07 -0.61 -24.89
N PRO A 102 -8.42 0.37 -25.75
CA PRO A 102 -7.43 1.07 -26.60
C PRO A 102 -6.42 1.86 -25.75
N PHE A 103 -6.87 2.51 -24.69
CA PHE A 103 -6.00 3.28 -23.79
C PHE A 103 -5.05 2.38 -23.00
N ILE A 104 -5.54 1.21 -22.56
CA ILE A 104 -4.71 0.20 -21.90
C ILE A 104 -3.66 -0.37 -22.84
N ALA A 105 -4.02 -0.57 -24.14
CA ALA A 105 -3.08 -1.04 -25.14
C ALA A 105 -1.96 0.00 -25.37
N ILE A 106 -2.31 1.27 -25.45
CA ILE A 106 -1.34 2.38 -25.57
C ILE A 106 -0.46 2.44 -24.32
N GLU A 107 -1.07 2.41 -23.10
CA GLU A 107 -0.34 2.42 -21.84
C GLU A 107 0.69 1.27 -21.78
N LYS A 108 0.28 0.06 -22.19
CA LYS A 108 1.15 -1.11 -22.24
C LYS A 108 2.27 -0.97 -23.29
N LEU A 109 1.97 -0.38 -24.44
CA LEU A 109 2.97 -0.15 -25.50
C LEU A 109 4.03 0.86 -25.06
N VAL A 110 3.61 1.95 -24.40
CA VAL A 110 4.50 3.04 -23.97
C VAL A 110 5.31 2.66 -22.74
N LEU A 111 4.68 2.02 -21.75
CA LEU A 111 5.31 1.71 -20.46
C LEU A 111 5.89 0.29 -20.40
N GLY A 112 5.59 -0.58 -21.37
CA GLY A 112 6.02 -1.98 -21.39
C GLY A 112 5.28 -2.88 -20.39
N TYR A 113 4.48 -2.30 -19.49
CA TYR A 113 3.70 -3.02 -18.48
C TYR A 113 2.40 -2.30 -18.16
N SER A 114 1.41 -3.04 -17.70
CA SER A 114 0.16 -2.51 -17.16
C SER A 114 0.09 -2.83 -15.68
N SER A 115 0.35 -1.87 -14.83
CA SER A 115 0.32 -2.03 -13.38
C SER A 115 -0.45 -0.90 -12.69
N GLN A 116 -0.68 -1.02 -11.41
CA GLN A 116 -1.34 0.03 -10.61
C GLN A 116 -0.43 1.24 -10.31
N TRP A 117 0.68 1.43 -11.07
CA TRP A 117 1.66 2.48 -10.82
C TRP A 117 1.04 3.88 -10.72
N SER A 118 0.03 4.16 -11.56
CA SER A 118 -0.61 5.47 -11.64
C SER A 118 -1.38 5.86 -10.36
N TRP A 119 -1.66 4.93 -9.47
CA TRP A 119 -2.20 5.24 -8.14
C TRP A 119 -1.17 6.03 -7.30
N ALA A 120 0.11 5.89 -7.58
CA ALA A 120 1.14 6.67 -6.89
C ALA A 120 0.95 8.18 -7.02
N LEU A 121 0.38 8.67 -8.14
CA LEU A 121 0.17 10.10 -8.39
C LEU A 121 -0.81 10.74 -7.39
N PRO A 122 -2.09 10.30 -7.28
CA PRO A 122 -3.01 10.87 -6.31
C PRO A 122 -2.55 10.63 -4.87
N ALA A 123 -1.91 9.49 -4.58
CA ALA A 123 -1.35 9.21 -3.26
C ALA A 123 -0.22 10.18 -2.91
N PHE A 124 0.68 10.47 -3.86
CA PHE A 124 1.74 11.46 -3.68
C PHE A 124 1.17 12.85 -3.41
N ILE A 125 0.25 13.33 -4.25
CA ILE A 125 -0.32 14.68 -4.11
C ILE A 125 -1.00 14.84 -2.75
N ARG A 126 -1.84 13.88 -2.36
CA ARG A 126 -2.52 13.95 -1.06
C ARG A 126 -1.56 13.82 0.11
N GLY A 127 -0.62 12.89 0.04
CA GLY A 127 0.42 12.70 1.04
C GLY A 127 1.27 13.96 1.22
N TYR A 128 1.69 14.58 0.13
CA TYR A 128 2.46 15.81 0.15
C TYR A 128 1.70 16.97 0.84
N LEU A 129 0.40 17.13 0.53
CA LEU A 129 -0.43 18.13 1.18
C LEU A 129 -0.58 17.90 2.69
N LEU A 130 -0.74 16.65 3.12
CA LEU A 130 -0.82 16.28 4.54
C LEU A 130 0.51 16.58 5.27
N ILE A 131 1.63 16.27 4.63
CA ILE A 131 2.97 16.55 5.18
C ILE A 131 3.19 18.06 5.28
N ARG A 132 2.86 18.82 4.25
CA ARG A 132 2.97 20.30 4.28
C ARG A 132 2.08 20.95 5.34
N GLN A 133 1.01 20.30 5.75
CA GLN A 133 0.14 20.74 6.87
C GLN A 133 0.70 20.33 8.24
N GLY A 134 1.88 19.74 8.31
CA GLY A 134 2.50 19.28 9.58
C GLY A 134 1.75 18.12 10.25
N LYS A 135 0.96 17.36 9.49
CA LYS A 135 0.14 16.27 10.03
C LYS A 135 0.81 14.90 10.02
N VAL A 136 2.04 14.80 9.52
CA VAL A 136 2.74 13.53 9.29
C VAL A 136 4.17 13.65 9.78
N ASP A 137 4.61 12.65 10.53
CA ASP A 137 5.98 12.54 11.05
C ASP A 137 6.79 11.46 10.32
N VAL A 138 6.13 10.36 9.90
CA VAL A 138 6.76 9.20 9.26
C VAL A 138 5.92 8.74 8.07
N ILE A 139 6.57 8.36 6.99
CA ILE A 139 5.96 7.71 5.84
C ILE A 139 6.16 6.20 5.99
N TYR A 140 5.09 5.42 5.88
CA TYR A 140 5.14 3.97 5.92
C TYR A 140 4.45 3.41 4.68
N SER A 141 5.22 2.75 3.81
CA SER A 141 4.69 2.13 2.59
C SER A 141 4.71 0.62 2.72
N ILE A 142 3.57 -0.02 2.45
CA ILE A 142 3.40 -1.47 2.63
C ILE A 142 2.56 -2.09 1.53
N GLY A 143 2.87 -3.32 1.20
CA GLY A 143 2.10 -4.17 0.32
C GLY A 143 2.87 -4.67 -0.88
N SER A 144 2.17 -5.42 -1.73
CA SER A 144 2.72 -5.97 -2.97
C SER A 144 2.62 -5.00 -4.16
N ALA A 145 1.89 -3.89 -4.01
CA ALA A 145 1.72 -2.92 -5.08
C ALA A 145 2.85 -1.90 -5.11
N TRP A 146 3.64 -1.91 -6.18
CA TRP A 146 4.73 -0.97 -6.40
C TRP A 146 4.33 0.51 -6.25
N SER A 147 3.08 0.84 -6.55
CA SER A 147 2.56 2.22 -6.46
C SER A 147 2.65 2.81 -5.05
N ALA A 148 2.46 2.01 -4.01
CA ALA A 148 2.58 2.48 -2.63
C ALA A 148 4.04 2.85 -2.29
N HIS A 149 4.99 2.01 -2.70
CA HIS A 149 6.42 2.26 -2.51
C HIS A 149 6.90 3.44 -3.34
N LEU A 150 6.45 3.54 -4.60
CA LEU A 150 6.78 4.64 -5.50
C LEU A 150 6.30 5.98 -4.92
N ALA A 151 5.05 6.05 -4.44
CA ALA A 151 4.54 7.24 -3.76
C ALA A 151 5.36 7.58 -2.50
N GLY A 152 5.73 6.57 -1.72
CA GLY A 152 6.58 6.72 -0.54
C GLY A 152 7.95 7.31 -0.87
N VAL A 153 8.61 6.81 -1.90
CA VAL A 153 9.91 7.32 -2.37
C VAL A 153 9.80 8.77 -2.86
N TRP A 154 8.75 9.09 -3.64
CA TRP A 154 8.53 10.47 -4.10
C TRP A 154 8.28 11.42 -2.93
N LEU A 155 7.47 11.02 -1.95
CA LEU A 155 7.21 11.81 -0.76
C LEU A 155 8.49 12.02 0.06
N LYS A 156 9.29 10.98 0.29
CA LYS A 156 10.57 11.10 0.98
C LYS A 156 11.48 12.10 0.27
N ARG A 157 11.64 11.98 -1.06
CA ARG A 157 12.47 12.89 -1.85
C ARG A 157 11.99 14.34 -1.79
N ALA A 158 10.68 14.55 -1.80
CA ALA A 158 10.09 15.89 -1.81
C ALA A 158 10.05 16.55 -0.42
N THR A 159 10.08 15.78 0.67
CA THR A 159 9.83 16.30 2.03
C THR A 159 10.94 16.03 3.03
N GLY A 160 11.84 15.09 2.73
CA GLY A 160 12.90 14.67 3.66
C GLY A 160 12.44 13.82 4.84
N LEU A 161 11.12 13.51 4.96
CA LEU A 161 10.62 12.69 6.05
C LEU A 161 11.15 11.25 5.97
N PRO A 162 11.31 10.58 7.13
CA PRO A 162 11.73 9.19 7.16
C PRO A 162 10.69 8.30 6.47
N LEU A 163 11.17 7.34 5.66
CA LEU A 163 10.37 6.33 4.98
C LEU A 163 10.73 4.95 5.51
N ILE A 164 9.72 4.22 5.96
CA ILE A 164 9.77 2.80 6.24
C ILE A 164 9.04 2.09 5.09
N SER A 165 9.72 1.17 4.42
CA SER A 165 9.14 0.40 3.32
C SER A 165 9.14 -1.08 3.66
N GLU A 166 7.97 -1.72 3.57
CA GLU A 166 7.80 -3.15 3.80
C GLU A 166 7.29 -3.81 2.53
N VAL A 167 8.17 -4.57 1.87
CA VAL A 167 7.86 -5.30 0.64
C VAL A 167 7.45 -6.72 0.98
N HIS A 168 6.27 -7.15 0.53
CA HIS A 168 5.79 -8.51 0.70
C HIS A 168 6.53 -9.47 -0.21
N GLY A 169 7.02 -10.56 0.37
CA GLY A 169 7.70 -11.64 -0.35
C GLY A 169 9.18 -11.81 -0.03
N SER A 170 9.86 -10.79 0.50
CA SER A 170 11.27 -10.89 0.90
C SER A 170 11.49 -11.03 2.41
N GLY A 171 10.47 -10.75 3.23
CA GLY A 171 10.63 -10.68 4.69
C GLY A 171 11.56 -9.55 5.15
N GLU A 172 11.93 -8.66 4.26
CA GLU A 172 12.86 -7.58 4.52
C GLU A 172 12.14 -6.25 4.78
N LEU A 173 12.41 -5.68 5.94
CA LEU A 173 12.07 -4.29 6.27
C LEU A 173 13.24 -3.40 5.84
N THR A 174 13.02 -2.56 4.84
CA THR A 174 14.01 -1.58 4.42
C THR A 174 13.67 -0.23 5.03
N VAL A 175 14.47 0.23 5.98
CA VAL A 175 14.40 1.59 6.52
C VAL A 175 15.32 2.48 5.69
N MET A 176 14.75 3.36 4.88
CA MET A 176 15.51 4.35 4.12
C MET A 176 15.62 5.63 4.95
N SER A 177 16.68 5.76 5.77
CA SER A 177 16.85 6.92 6.65
C SER A 177 17.59 8.10 6.02
N ASP A 178 18.51 7.90 5.06
CA ASP A 178 19.35 8.99 4.55
C ASP A 178 19.61 8.89 3.03
N LEU A 179 19.73 10.05 2.40
CA LEU A 179 19.96 10.26 0.95
C LEU A 179 21.45 10.13 0.56
N GLU A 180 22.30 9.61 1.41
CA GLU A 180 23.70 9.43 1.07
C GLU A 180 24.01 7.96 0.75
N THR A 181 24.25 7.74 -0.55
CA THR A 181 24.78 6.55 -1.24
C THR A 181 23.87 5.33 -1.37
N PRO A 182 23.88 4.69 -2.58
CA PRO A 182 23.22 3.40 -2.80
C PRO A 182 24.09 2.25 -2.30
N HIS A 183 24.50 2.28 -1.03
CA HIS A 183 25.04 1.08 -0.40
C HIS A 183 23.88 0.38 0.32
N PRO A 184 23.67 -0.92 0.07
CA PRO A 184 22.75 -1.72 0.87
C PRO A 184 23.30 -1.75 2.30
N ILE A 185 22.76 -0.89 3.16
CA ILE A 185 23.07 -0.93 4.59
C ILE A 185 22.45 -2.23 5.10
N GLY A 186 23.33 -3.18 5.36
CA GLY A 186 23.14 -4.39 6.14
C GLY A 186 21.73 -4.98 6.13
N THR A 187 21.50 -5.96 5.28
CA THR A 187 20.43 -6.93 5.47
C THR A 187 20.49 -7.45 6.91
N LEU A 188 19.58 -6.98 7.76
CA LEU A 188 19.27 -7.69 8.99
C LEU A 188 18.70 -9.04 8.57
N LYS A 189 19.56 -10.04 8.47
CA LYS A 189 19.15 -11.42 8.26
C LYS A 189 18.15 -11.73 9.37
N ALA A 190 16.89 -11.86 8.99
CA ALA A 190 15.87 -12.37 9.88
C ALA A 190 16.40 -13.68 10.48
N HIS A 191 16.45 -13.73 11.80
CA HIS A 191 16.78 -14.94 12.53
C HIS A 191 15.81 -16.03 12.04
N LYS A 192 16.36 -17.17 11.56
CA LYS A 192 15.55 -18.29 11.09
C LYS A 192 14.46 -18.58 12.13
N PRO A 193 13.18 -18.63 11.74
CA PRO A 193 12.15 -19.05 12.68
C PRO A 193 12.49 -20.44 13.17
N HIS A 194 12.46 -20.63 14.48
CA HIS A 194 12.59 -21.94 15.13
C HIS A 194 11.64 -22.90 14.43
N GLN A 195 12.17 -24.01 13.91
CA GLN A 195 11.37 -25.12 13.43
C GLN A 195 10.48 -25.60 14.57
N TRP A 196 9.20 -25.30 14.47
CA TRP A 196 8.19 -25.93 15.30
C TRP A 196 8.10 -27.39 14.87
N HIS A 197 8.68 -28.28 15.66
CA HIS A 197 8.39 -29.70 15.55
C HIS A 197 6.93 -29.92 15.93
N HIS A 198 6.08 -30.20 14.93
CA HIS A 198 4.74 -30.71 15.20
C HIS A 198 4.86 -32.13 15.76
N PRO A 199 4.34 -32.41 16.98
CA PRO A 199 4.20 -33.78 17.44
C PRO A 199 3.14 -34.46 16.57
N GLY A 200 3.48 -35.64 16.08
CA GLY A 200 2.73 -36.40 15.09
C GLY A 200 1.29 -36.65 15.47
N TRP A 201 0.41 -36.37 14.54
CA TRP A 201 -0.96 -36.89 14.51
C TRP A 201 -0.90 -38.29 13.88
N HIS A 202 -0.89 -39.33 14.71
CA HIS A 202 -1.20 -40.68 14.26
C HIS A 202 -2.69 -40.76 13.96
N ARG A 203 -3.02 -41.08 12.71
CA ARG A 203 -4.38 -41.53 12.31
C ARG A 203 -4.66 -42.88 12.94
N ARG A 204 -5.77 -43.02 13.57
CA ARG A 204 -6.53 -44.28 13.67
C ARG A 204 -7.85 -44.09 12.97
#